data_b3e70b8923f67be4ce7668caba666dc3
#
_entry.id   b3e70b8923f67be4ce7668caba666dc3
#
_cell.length_a   1.000
_cell.length_b   1.000
_cell.length_c   1.000
_cell.angle_alpha   90.00
_cell.angle_beta   90.00
_cell.angle_gamma   90.00
#
_symmetry.space_group_name_H-M   'P 1'
#
loop_
_entity.id
_entity.type
_entity.pdbx_description
1 polymer ?
#
loop_
_entity_poly.entity_id
_entity_poly.type
_entity_poly.pdbx_seq_one_letter_code
_entity_poly.pdbx_strand_id
1 'polypeptide(L)'
;ITAGVAAALSMAFAATPARAGVVLLDVPTWFSTSLPGLGTSPPWIAERINKISSVSKLKMKIHEPKKLVPSGEMVEAVSKGQISAGYTTPGYNTGTLGKKGAIFSAVPFGPDAPEFLAWVYYGNGRALWQKTYDDAGFNVQSIPCGIIAPETSGWFSKEINSPADLKGLRMRFFGLGALVMEKLGVSTSQLPGGEIVPALQKGAIDATEFSMPAIDKRLGINKILKYNYYPGWHQPATLFDLIVNKDVWNNGMNEAQRTIVELACAAVMTDGLAMGESMQFDTMKENAAAGTVNKYWSEDMLATFSAKWDEVVDEAIAEDPGFKVVWDDLQEFRTNYKIWNEWAYLPRPGTARK
;
A
#
# COMPACT_ATOMS: atom_id res chain seq x y z
N ILE A 1 48.87 -3.38 69.38
CA ILE A 1 48.52 -3.78 67.96
C ILE A 1 47.04 -3.50 67.79
N THR A 2 46.71 -2.34 67.23
CA THR A 2 45.34 -1.93 66.91
C THR A 2 45.15 -1.98 65.40
N ALA A 3 44.25 -2.89 64.91
CA ALA A 3 43.87 -3.01 63.53
C ALA A 3 42.70 -2.04 63.23
N GLY A 4 42.96 -1.06 62.39
CA GLY A 4 41.92 -0.17 61.86
C GLY A 4 41.12 -0.81 60.68
N VAL A 5 39.81 -0.88 60.84
CA VAL A 5 38.88 -1.30 59.77
C VAL A 5 38.53 -0.05 58.99
N ALA A 6 38.96 0.02 57.73
CA ALA A 6 38.54 1.04 56.81
C ALA A 6 37.17 0.58 56.09
N ALA A 7 36.11 1.27 56.42
CA ALA A 7 34.83 1.09 55.77
C ALA A 7 34.83 1.87 54.46
N ALA A 8 34.81 1.15 53.32
CA ALA A 8 34.62 1.74 52.01
C ALA A 8 33.11 1.99 51.76
N LEU A 9 32.69 3.26 51.76
CA LEU A 9 31.36 3.67 51.29
C LEU A 9 31.32 3.60 49.77
N SER A 10 30.66 2.58 49.23
CA SER A 10 30.30 2.53 47.83
C SER A 10 29.08 3.46 47.55
N MET A 11 29.33 4.64 46.98
CA MET A 11 28.26 5.48 46.45
C MET A 11 27.70 4.82 45.19
N ALA A 12 26.50 4.24 45.32
CA ALA A 12 25.71 3.86 44.17
C ALA A 12 25.19 5.13 43.48
N PHE A 13 25.79 5.49 42.35
CA PHE A 13 25.21 6.50 41.47
C PHE A 13 23.91 5.92 40.93
N ALA A 14 22.77 6.34 41.46
CA ALA A 14 21.48 6.15 40.84
C ALA A 14 21.50 6.92 39.52
N ALA A 15 21.61 6.18 38.42
CA ALA A 15 21.41 6.75 37.07
C ALA A 15 20.01 7.33 37.05
N THR A 16 19.89 8.65 37.07
CA THR A 16 18.63 9.35 36.78
C THR A 16 18.20 8.91 35.37
N PRO A 17 16.97 8.38 35.22
CA PRO A 17 16.49 8.05 33.89
C PRO A 17 16.52 9.33 33.05
N ALA A 18 17.31 9.33 32.00
CA ALA A 18 17.31 10.41 31.02
C ALA A 18 15.84 10.66 30.63
N ARG A 19 15.35 11.86 30.86
CA ARG A 19 13.98 12.27 30.50
C ARG A 19 13.94 12.20 28.98
N ALA A 20 13.45 11.10 28.46
CA ALA A 20 13.35 10.89 27.03
C ALA A 20 12.61 12.09 26.43
N GLY A 21 13.29 12.81 25.55
CA GLY A 21 12.70 13.92 24.82
C GLY A 21 11.47 13.47 24.04
N VAL A 22 10.69 14.41 23.53
CA VAL A 22 9.56 14.08 22.64
C VAL A 22 10.14 13.54 21.33
N VAL A 23 9.79 12.32 20.95
CA VAL A 23 10.08 11.78 19.63
C VAL A 23 9.09 12.36 18.65
N LEU A 24 9.58 12.97 17.57
CA LEU A 24 8.77 13.48 16.46
C LEU A 24 9.01 12.63 15.22
N LEU A 25 7.95 12.05 14.69
CA LEU A 25 7.95 11.41 13.38
C LEU A 25 7.44 12.42 12.34
N ASP A 26 8.33 12.90 11.49
CA ASP A 26 7.99 13.66 10.29
C ASP A 26 7.73 12.67 9.16
N VAL A 27 6.47 12.62 8.70
CA VAL A 27 5.95 11.59 7.78
C VAL A 27 5.43 12.25 6.52
N PRO A 28 6.24 12.41 5.47
CA PRO A 28 5.72 12.66 4.13
C PRO A 28 4.89 11.46 3.66
N THR A 29 3.82 11.74 2.93
CA THR A 29 2.98 10.71 2.32
C THR A 29 3.17 10.71 0.80
N TRP A 30 3.00 9.53 0.18
CA TRP A 30 2.93 9.41 -1.27
C TRP A 30 1.63 10.00 -1.84
N PHE A 31 0.57 10.02 -1.04
CA PHE A 31 -0.79 10.37 -1.43
C PHE A 31 -1.22 11.71 -0.83
N SER A 32 -1.95 12.52 -1.59
CA SER A 32 -2.56 13.72 -1.00
C SER A 32 -3.47 13.34 0.17
N THR A 33 -3.35 14.06 1.29
CA THR A 33 -4.15 13.80 2.50
C THR A 33 -5.65 14.00 2.31
N SER A 34 -6.07 14.51 1.16
CA SER A 34 -7.48 14.66 0.78
C SER A 34 -8.10 13.39 0.15
N LEU A 35 -7.30 12.37 -0.19
CA LEU A 35 -7.78 11.14 -0.85
C LEU A 35 -8.31 10.15 0.18
N PRO A 36 -9.59 9.75 0.11
CA PRO A 36 -10.20 8.84 1.08
C PRO A 36 -9.46 7.50 1.16
N GLY A 37 -9.23 6.98 2.36
CA GLY A 37 -8.52 5.72 2.58
C GLY A 37 -7.02 5.80 2.30
N LEU A 38 -6.61 6.22 1.12
CA LEU A 38 -5.21 6.36 0.73
C LEU A 38 -4.47 7.43 1.53
N GLY A 39 -4.93 8.66 1.42
CA GLY A 39 -4.27 9.83 1.99
C GLY A 39 -4.82 10.24 3.35
N THR A 40 -6.05 9.86 3.70
CA THR A 40 -6.66 10.21 5.00
C THR A 40 -6.16 9.33 6.14
N SER A 41 -5.61 8.15 5.86
CA SER A 41 -5.07 7.23 6.88
C SER A 41 -3.92 7.82 7.68
N PRO A 42 -2.86 8.43 7.11
CA PRO A 42 -1.78 9.06 7.89
C PRO A 42 -2.26 10.16 8.85
N PRO A 43 -3.07 11.15 8.43
CA PRO A 43 -3.64 12.14 9.35
C PRO A 43 -4.48 11.52 10.48
N TRP A 44 -5.24 10.47 10.18
CA TRP A 44 -6.02 9.73 11.17
C TRP A 44 -5.13 9.12 12.27
N ILE A 45 -4.01 8.52 11.89
CA ILE A 45 -3.02 7.98 12.82
C ILE A 45 -2.38 9.10 13.65
N ALA A 46 -1.92 10.15 12.96
CA ALA A 46 -1.25 11.28 13.61
C ALA A 46 -2.14 11.97 14.64
N GLU A 47 -3.42 12.16 14.34
CA GLU A 47 -4.38 12.74 15.28
C GLU A 47 -4.45 11.92 16.58
N ARG A 48 -4.54 10.59 16.48
CA ARG A 48 -4.67 9.69 17.63
C ARG A 48 -3.40 9.61 18.46
N ILE A 49 -2.25 9.50 17.82
CA ILE A 49 -0.94 9.54 18.48
C ILE A 49 -0.76 10.88 19.20
N ASN A 50 -1.10 11.99 18.55
CA ASN A 50 -0.90 13.32 19.10
C ASN A 50 -1.83 13.62 20.29
N LYS A 51 -3.04 13.03 20.32
CA LYS A 51 -3.97 13.15 21.47
C LYS A 51 -3.36 12.63 22.78
N ILE A 52 -2.51 11.62 22.71
CA ILE A 52 -1.85 11.02 23.88
C ILE A 52 -0.38 11.44 24.06
N SER A 53 0.09 12.41 23.28
CA SER A 53 1.50 12.81 23.23
C SER A 53 2.04 13.39 24.55
N SER A 54 1.17 13.93 25.42
CA SER A 54 1.55 14.40 26.74
C SER A 54 2.09 13.27 27.64
N VAL A 55 1.58 12.06 27.48
CA VAL A 55 1.97 10.85 28.19
C VAL A 55 3.01 10.06 27.41
N SER A 56 2.73 9.73 26.15
CA SER A 56 3.58 8.88 25.30
C SER A 56 4.92 9.53 24.93
N LYS A 57 5.01 10.87 24.97
CA LYS A 57 6.15 11.63 24.44
C LYS A 57 6.47 11.31 22.97
N LEU A 58 5.44 10.89 22.20
CA LEU A 58 5.50 10.64 20.78
C LEU A 58 4.59 11.62 20.06
N LYS A 59 5.06 12.19 18.97
CA LYS A 59 4.30 13.05 18.06
C LYS A 59 4.51 12.58 16.63
N MET A 60 3.50 12.77 15.81
CA MET A 60 3.56 12.51 14.38
C MET A 60 3.05 13.72 13.62
N LYS A 61 3.80 14.13 12.60
CA LYS A 61 3.45 15.24 11.70
C LYS A 61 3.42 14.74 10.28
N ILE A 62 2.27 14.88 9.65
CA ILE A 62 2.07 14.46 8.26
C ILE A 62 2.38 15.62 7.32
N HIS A 63 3.04 15.29 6.22
CA HIS A 63 3.40 16.24 5.18
C HIS A 63 2.82 15.76 3.84
N GLU A 64 2.22 16.69 3.10
CA GLU A 64 1.73 16.44 1.73
C GLU A 64 2.86 15.93 0.81
N PRO A 65 2.51 15.21 -0.28
CA PRO A 65 3.48 14.72 -1.24
C PRO A 65 4.45 15.79 -1.70
N LYS A 66 5.72 15.42 -1.85
CA LYS A 66 6.82 16.30 -2.32
C LYS A 66 7.18 17.50 -1.41
N LYS A 67 6.61 17.59 -0.19
CA LYS A 67 6.89 18.70 0.73
C LYS A 67 8.27 18.61 1.40
N LEU A 68 8.71 17.41 1.75
CA LEU A 68 10.04 17.20 2.38
C LEU A 68 11.04 16.63 1.37
N VAL A 69 10.61 15.60 0.62
CA VAL A 69 11.42 14.90 -0.37
C VAL A 69 10.54 14.55 -1.58
N PRO A 70 11.10 14.37 -2.78
CA PRO A 70 10.38 13.76 -3.89
C PRO A 70 9.83 12.39 -3.49
N SER A 71 8.60 12.06 -3.92
CA SER A 71 7.95 10.82 -3.49
C SER A 71 8.79 9.56 -3.81
N GLY A 72 9.40 9.50 -4.99
CA GLY A 72 10.26 8.37 -5.40
C GLY A 72 11.55 8.23 -4.60
N GLU A 73 11.97 9.25 -3.85
CA GLU A 73 13.18 9.23 -3.01
C GLU A 73 12.86 8.96 -1.53
N MET A 74 11.59 8.78 -1.18
CA MET A 74 11.15 8.70 0.21
C MET A 74 11.81 7.55 0.99
N VAL A 75 11.86 6.35 0.42
CA VAL A 75 12.45 5.16 1.07
C VAL A 75 13.94 5.38 1.35
N GLU A 76 14.66 5.94 0.37
CA GLU A 76 16.08 6.24 0.52
C GLU A 76 16.32 7.34 1.57
N ALA A 77 15.50 8.39 1.57
CA ALA A 77 15.61 9.48 2.56
C ALA A 77 15.33 9.00 3.99
N VAL A 78 14.34 8.12 4.18
CA VAL A 78 14.12 7.47 5.49
C VAL A 78 15.30 6.59 5.86
N SER A 79 15.77 5.76 4.94
CA SER A 79 16.92 4.87 5.17
C SER A 79 18.18 5.62 5.61
N LYS A 80 18.45 6.76 4.98
CA LYS A 80 19.59 7.64 5.32
C LYS A 80 19.38 8.52 6.56
N GLY A 81 18.21 8.46 7.19
CA GLY A 81 17.88 9.30 8.35
C GLY A 81 17.68 10.78 8.02
N GLN A 82 17.49 11.15 6.75
CA GLN A 82 17.20 12.53 6.36
C GLN A 82 15.78 12.95 6.80
N ILE A 83 14.87 11.99 6.86
CA ILE A 83 13.54 12.09 7.46
C ILE A 83 13.32 10.88 8.36
N SER A 84 12.51 11.03 9.41
CA SER A 84 12.33 9.99 10.42
C SER A 84 11.42 8.84 9.96
N ALA A 85 10.47 9.10 9.09
CA ALA A 85 9.50 8.13 8.61
C ALA A 85 8.90 8.55 7.26
N GLY A 86 8.09 7.66 6.66
CA GLY A 86 7.35 7.94 5.42
C GLY A 86 6.14 7.00 5.30
N TYR A 87 5.10 7.44 4.60
CA TYR A 87 3.92 6.62 4.33
C TYR A 87 3.81 6.34 2.84
N THR A 88 3.87 5.05 2.47
CA THR A 88 3.96 4.61 1.07
C THR A 88 3.37 3.22 0.87
N THR A 89 3.64 2.60 -0.25
CA THR A 89 3.47 1.17 -0.52
C THR A 89 4.66 0.65 -1.32
N PRO A 90 5.16 -0.57 -1.07
CA PRO A 90 6.37 -1.08 -1.72
C PRO A 90 6.31 -1.13 -3.25
N GLY A 91 5.10 -1.28 -3.82
CA GLY A 91 4.90 -1.32 -5.27
C GLY A 91 5.35 -0.08 -6.03
N TYR A 92 5.50 1.07 -5.36
CA TYR A 92 6.10 2.27 -5.97
C TYR A 92 7.63 2.20 -6.04
N ASN A 93 8.24 1.23 -5.39
CA ASN A 93 9.70 1.11 -5.27
C ASN A 93 10.24 -0.16 -5.93
N THR A 94 9.57 -0.67 -6.97
CA THR A 94 9.99 -1.88 -7.69
C THR A 94 11.38 -1.75 -8.33
N GLY A 95 11.79 -0.54 -8.68
CA GLY A 95 13.15 -0.27 -9.20
C GLY A 95 14.26 -0.58 -8.19
N THR A 96 13.99 -0.53 -6.89
CA THR A 96 14.96 -0.75 -5.81
C THR A 96 14.66 -1.99 -4.98
N LEU A 97 13.38 -2.33 -4.79
CA LEU A 97 12.94 -3.51 -4.02
C LEU A 97 12.76 -4.75 -4.90
N GLY A 98 12.84 -4.62 -6.22
CA GLY A 98 12.46 -5.66 -7.16
C GLY A 98 10.94 -5.87 -7.26
N LYS A 99 10.53 -6.72 -8.19
CA LYS A 99 9.10 -7.09 -8.39
C LYS A 99 8.48 -7.71 -7.12
N LYS A 100 9.29 -8.40 -6.30
CA LYS A 100 8.85 -8.99 -5.01
C LYS A 100 8.25 -7.95 -4.05
N GLY A 101 8.76 -6.72 -4.04
CA GLY A 101 8.20 -5.64 -3.22
C GLY A 101 6.75 -5.34 -3.56
N ALA A 102 6.37 -5.41 -4.83
CA ALA A 102 5.01 -5.13 -5.26
C ALA A 102 3.98 -6.17 -4.77
N ILE A 103 4.40 -7.40 -4.44
CA ILE A 103 3.52 -8.43 -3.85
C ILE A 103 2.90 -7.91 -2.55
N PHE A 104 3.64 -7.14 -1.74
CA PHE A 104 3.14 -6.56 -0.48
C PHE A 104 2.25 -5.33 -0.67
N SER A 105 2.07 -4.89 -1.90
CA SER A 105 1.12 -3.82 -2.23
C SER A 105 -0.19 -4.40 -2.74
N ALA A 106 -0.13 -5.10 -3.86
CA ALA A 106 -1.28 -5.74 -4.48
C ALA A 106 -0.82 -6.83 -5.47
N VAL A 107 -1.66 -7.83 -5.65
CA VAL A 107 -1.37 -8.98 -6.51
C VAL A 107 -2.51 -9.16 -7.51
N PRO A 108 -2.25 -9.19 -8.82
CA PRO A 108 -3.27 -9.53 -9.80
C PRO A 108 -3.90 -10.89 -9.50
N PHE A 109 -5.24 -10.98 -9.52
CA PHE A 109 -6.01 -12.17 -9.13
C PHE A 109 -5.63 -12.70 -7.74
N GLY A 110 -5.08 -11.84 -6.91
CA GLY A 110 -4.50 -12.13 -5.59
C GLY A 110 -5.54 -12.17 -4.47
N PRO A 111 -5.07 -12.07 -3.23
CA PRO A 111 -5.92 -12.09 -2.06
C PRO A 111 -6.82 -10.84 -2.00
N ASP A 112 -8.02 -11.03 -1.51
CA ASP A 112 -8.85 -9.94 -1.00
C ASP A 112 -8.36 -9.44 0.37
N ALA A 113 -8.97 -8.40 0.91
CA ALA A 113 -8.50 -7.79 2.15
C ALA A 113 -8.44 -8.76 3.34
N PRO A 114 -9.45 -9.61 3.62
CA PRO A 114 -9.37 -10.61 4.70
C PRO A 114 -8.23 -11.60 4.53
N GLU A 115 -8.08 -12.18 3.35
CA GLU A 115 -7.03 -13.14 3.04
C GLU A 115 -5.64 -12.48 3.15
N PHE A 116 -5.48 -11.28 2.62
CA PHE A 116 -4.21 -10.56 2.63
C PHE A 116 -3.78 -10.20 4.06
N LEU A 117 -4.71 -9.68 4.88
CA LEU A 117 -4.46 -9.38 6.30
C LEU A 117 -4.09 -10.65 7.07
N ALA A 118 -4.77 -11.78 6.81
CA ALA A 118 -4.46 -13.04 7.46
C ALA A 118 -3.04 -13.51 7.13
N TRP A 119 -2.61 -13.44 5.86
CA TRP A 119 -1.24 -13.76 5.46
C TRP A 119 -0.20 -12.85 6.11
N VAL A 120 -0.46 -11.53 6.12
CA VAL A 120 0.50 -10.56 6.66
C VAL A 120 0.64 -10.68 8.17
N TYR A 121 -0.46 -10.86 8.92
CA TYR A 121 -0.41 -10.84 10.38
C TYR A 121 -0.21 -12.20 11.03
N TYR A 122 -0.64 -13.28 10.40
CA TYR A 122 -0.62 -14.65 10.97
C TYR A 122 0.07 -15.68 10.09
N GLY A 123 0.41 -15.33 8.84
CA GLY A 123 1.38 -16.04 8.00
C GLY A 123 2.77 -15.43 8.10
N ASN A 124 3.59 -15.66 7.07
CA ASN A 124 4.95 -15.13 7.00
C ASN A 124 5.02 -13.74 6.33
N GLY A 125 3.90 -13.20 5.85
CA GLY A 125 3.87 -12.00 5.02
C GLY A 125 4.58 -10.81 5.64
N ARG A 126 4.37 -10.51 6.94
CA ARG A 126 5.03 -9.38 7.62
C ARG A 126 6.55 -9.53 7.69
N ALA A 127 7.03 -10.74 7.96
CA ALA A 127 8.46 -11.02 8.04
C ALA A 127 9.13 -10.92 6.66
N LEU A 128 8.48 -11.45 5.63
CA LEU A 128 8.94 -11.37 4.24
C LEU A 128 8.92 -9.94 3.71
N TRP A 129 7.92 -9.14 4.10
CA TRP A 129 7.85 -7.72 3.79
C TRP A 129 9.05 -6.95 4.35
N GLN A 130 9.32 -7.10 5.66
CA GLN A 130 10.49 -6.50 6.28
C GLN A 130 11.79 -6.98 5.63
N LYS A 131 11.90 -8.28 5.40
CA LYS A 131 13.07 -8.88 4.74
C LYS A 131 13.33 -8.31 3.35
N THR A 132 12.28 -7.93 2.61
CA THR A 132 12.43 -7.31 1.29
C THR A 132 13.17 -5.97 1.36
N TYR A 133 12.89 -5.15 2.37
CA TYR A 133 13.63 -3.92 2.62
C TYR A 133 15.07 -4.19 3.07
N ASP A 134 15.24 -5.18 3.95
CA ASP A 134 16.54 -5.54 4.50
C ASP A 134 17.49 -6.08 3.43
N ASP A 135 16.99 -6.97 2.56
CA ASP A 135 17.74 -7.53 1.42
C ASP A 135 18.14 -6.45 0.40
N ALA A 136 17.35 -5.40 0.27
CA ALA A 136 17.67 -4.25 -0.57
C ALA A 136 18.63 -3.25 0.10
N GLY A 137 19.06 -3.52 1.34
CA GLY A 137 20.01 -2.70 2.10
C GLY A 137 19.42 -1.43 2.71
N PHE A 138 18.10 -1.31 2.81
CA PHE A 138 17.46 -0.14 3.42
C PHE A 138 17.40 -0.25 4.95
N ASN A 139 17.86 0.80 5.62
CA ASN A 139 17.81 0.93 7.08
C ASN A 139 16.42 1.43 7.53
N VAL A 140 15.37 0.68 7.21
CA VAL A 140 13.98 1.02 7.54
C VAL A 140 13.27 -0.12 8.27
N GLN A 141 12.42 0.24 9.23
CA GLN A 141 11.41 -0.63 9.82
C GLN A 141 10.11 -0.41 9.06
N SER A 142 9.59 -1.45 8.43
CA SER A 142 8.27 -1.42 7.77
C SER A 142 7.20 -1.88 8.75
N ILE A 143 6.13 -1.12 8.84
CA ILE A 143 4.93 -1.43 9.63
C ILE A 143 3.74 -1.41 8.68
N PRO A 144 3.03 -2.54 8.45
CA PRO A 144 1.77 -2.55 7.71
C PRO A 144 0.80 -1.55 8.33
N CYS A 145 0.34 -0.56 7.55
CA CYS A 145 -0.27 0.65 8.13
C CYS A 145 -1.42 1.23 7.30
N GLY A 146 -2.03 0.44 6.46
CA GLY A 146 -3.20 0.81 5.69
C GLY A 146 -3.61 -0.29 4.73
N ILE A 147 -4.90 -0.36 4.45
CA ILE A 147 -5.49 -1.24 3.44
C ILE A 147 -6.70 -0.54 2.85
N ILE A 148 -6.91 -0.72 1.56
CA ILE A 148 -8.12 -0.26 0.87
C ILE A 148 -8.88 -1.43 0.26
N ALA A 149 -10.18 -1.18 0.03
CA ALA A 149 -11.09 -2.05 -0.69
C ALA A 149 -10.67 -2.27 -2.15
N PRO A 150 -11.29 -3.23 -2.89
CA PRO A 150 -10.99 -3.47 -4.28
C PRO A 150 -11.10 -2.21 -5.14
N GLU A 151 -10.17 -2.07 -6.08
CA GLU A 151 -10.13 -0.94 -6.98
C GLU A 151 -11.00 -1.14 -8.22
N THR A 152 -11.14 -0.09 -9.04
CA THR A 152 -11.62 -0.23 -10.41
C THR A 152 -10.48 -0.72 -11.31
N SER A 153 -10.81 -1.37 -12.40
CA SER A 153 -9.79 -1.91 -13.32
C SER A 153 -9.23 -0.87 -14.29
N GLY A 154 -9.85 0.30 -14.34
CA GLY A 154 -9.37 1.42 -15.12
C GLY A 154 -10.47 2.21 -15.84
N TRP A 155 -10.06 3.37 -16.31
CA TRP A 155 -10.88 4.36 -17.01
C TRP A 155 -10.40 4.51 -18.45
N PHE A 156 -11.36 4.53 -19.37
CA PHE A 156 -11.09 4.59 -20.81
C PHE A 156 -11.99 5.63 -21.49
N SER A 157 -11.50 6.21 -22.57
CA SER A 157 -12.28 7.15 -23.42
C SER A 157 -13.26 6.41 -24.34
N LYS A 158 -12.98 5.15 -24.69
CA LYS A 158 -13.79 4.27 -25.54
C LYS A 158 -14.04 2.92 -24.87
N GLU A 159 -15.00 2.17 -25.34
CA GLU A 159 -15.21 0.81 -24.89
C GLU A 159 -14.04 -0.08 -25.31
N ILE A 160 -13.72 -1.03 -24.44
CA ILE A 160 -12.72 -2.08 -24.66
C ILE A 160 -13.49 -3.41 -24.74
N ASN A 161 -13.61 -3.96 -25.91
CA ASN A 161 -14.38 -5.17 -26.16
C ASN A 161 -13.51 -6.41 -26.36
N SER A 162 -12.22 -6.20 -26.63
CA SER A 162 -11.26 -7.28 -26.92
C SER A 162 -9.84 -6.87 -26.53
N PRO A 163 -8.90 -7.82 -26.40
CA PRO A 163 -7.49 -7.51 -26.17
C PRO A 163 -6.88 -6.62 -27.27
N ALA A 164 -7.41 -6.67 -28.49
CA ALA A 164 -6.94 -5.84 -29.60
C ALA A 164 -7.18 -4.33 -29.33
N ASP A 165 -8.22 -3.98 -28.57
CA ASP A 165 -8.55 -2.59 -28.25
C ASP A 165 -7.57 -1.97 -27.24
N LEU A 166 -6.81 -2.79 -26.52
CA LEU A 166 -5.78 -2.36 -25.58
C LEU A 166 -4.47 -2.03 -26.28
N LYS A 167 -4.21 -2.66 -27.44
CA LYS A 167 -2.93 -2.54 -28.12
C LYS A 167 -2.64 -1.11 -28.55
N GLY A 168 -1.46 -0.62 -28.12
CA GLY A 168 -0.97 0.72 -28.45
C GLY A 168 -1.53 1.83 -27.55
N LEU A 169 -2.39 1.53 -26.56
CA LEU A 169 -2.79 2.51 -25.56
C LEU A 169 -1.61 2.92 -24.70
N ARG A 170 -1.54 4.21 -24.38
CA ARG A 170 -0.66 4.73 -23.32
C ARG A 170 -1.49 4.86 -22.06
N MET A 171 -1.13 4.13 -21.03
CA MET A 171 -1.95 4.04 -19.83
C MET A 171 -1.10 4.24 -18.57
N ARG A 172 -1.58 5.05 -17.65
CA ARG A 172 -1.04 4.98 -16.29
C ARG A 172 -1.54 3.70 -15.63
N PHE A 173 -0.60 2.86 -15.19
CA PHE A 173 -0.92 1.62 -14.51
C PHE A 173 0.09 1.33 -13.39
N PHE A 174 -0.38 0.75 -12.26
CA PHE A 174 0.43 0.52 -11.07
C PHE A 174 0.85 -0.94 -10.91
N GLY A 175 2.04 -1.13 -10.36
CA GLY A 175 2.50 -2.40 -9.80
C GLY A 175 2.57 -3.55 -10.81
N LEU A 176 2.30 -4.75 -10.33
CA LEU A 176 2.39 -5.98 -11.14
C LEU A 176 1.34 -6.04 -12.26
N GLY A 177 0.20 -5.38 -12.09
CA GLY A 177 -0.81 -5.26 -13.13
C GLY A 177 -0.33 -4.53 -14.39
N ALA A 178 0.61 -3.58 -14.23
CA ALA A 178 1.22 -2.89 -15.37
C ALA A 178 1.93 -3.88 -16.31
N LEU A 179 2.64 -4.87 -15.77
CA LEU A 179 3.35 -5.89 -16.54
C LEU A 179 2.39 -6.76 -17.36
N VAL A 180 1.21 -7.06 -16.82
CA VAL A 180 0.15 -7.77 -17.55
C VAL A 180 -0.35 -6.95 -18.73
N MET A 181 -0.58 -5.65 -18.52
CA MET A 181 -1.04 -4.75 -19.59
C MET A 181 0.03 -4.57 -20.68
N GLU A 182 1.31 -4.53 -20.32
CA GLU A 182 2.42 -4.48 -21.28
C GLU A 182 2.46 -5.71 -22.19
N LYS A 183 2.18 -6.91 -21.66
CA LYS A 183 2.06 -8.13 -22.46
C LYS A 183 0.88 -8.08 -23.47
N LEU A 184 -0.08 -7.20 -23.24
CA LEU A 184 -1.19 -6.95 -24.14
C LEU A 184 -0.95 -5.77 -25.10
N GLY A 185 0.28 -5.23 -25.10
CA GLY A 185 0.70 -4.16 -26.00
C GLY A 185 0.31 -2.75 -25.54
N VAL A 186 -0.01 -2.58 -24.25
CA VAL A 186 -0.18 -1.26 -23.62
C VAL A 186 1.19 -0.69 -23.29
N SER A 187 1.40 0.60 -23.52
CA SER A 187 2.56 1.33 -23.00
C SER A 187 2.21 1.91 -21.64
N THR A 188 2.78 1.33 -20.58
CA THR A 188 2.45 1.74 -19.20
C THR A 188 3.39 2.82 -18.68
N SER A 189 2.90 3.60 -17.72
CA SER A 189 3.67 4.56 -16.94
C SER A 189 3.13 4.64 -15.52
N GLN A 190 4.02 4.88 -14.54
CA GLN A 190 3.65 4.97 -13.14
C GLN A 190 3.69 6.43 -12.67
N LEU A 191 2.57 7.14 -12.86
CA LEU A 191 2.43 8.52 -12.45
C LEU A 191 1.78 8.63 -11.06
N PRO A 192 2.25 9.55 -10.20
CA PRO A 192 1.52 9.94 -8.97
C PRO A 192 0.11 10.46 -9.30
N GLY A 193 -0.85 10.22 -8.38
CA GLY A 193 -2.27 10.57 -8.62
C GLY A 193 -2.50 12.01 -9.08
N GLY A 194 -1.78 13.00 -8.50
CA GLY A 194 -1.92 14.40 -8.90
C GLY A 194 -1.40 14.74 -10.30
N GLU A 195 -0.70 13.83 -10.97
CA GLU A 195 -0.16 14.02 -12.32
C GLU A 195 -1.03 13.38 -13.41
N ILE A 196 -1.99 12.52 -13.03
CA ILE A 196 -2.83 11.75 -13.96
C ILE A 196 -3.71 12.67 -14.81
N VAL A 197 -4.50 13.53 -14.17
CA VAL A 197 -5.43 14.42 -14.89
C VAL A 197 -4.68 15.38 -15.81
N PRO A 198 -3.58 16.04 -15.41
CA PRO A 198 -2.75 16.80 -16.33
C PRO A 198 -2.20 16.00 -17.52
N ALA A 199 -1.80 14.72 -17.30
CA ALA A 199 -1.30 13.84 -18.35
C ALA A 199 -2.41 13.46 -19.37
N LEU A 200 -3.61 13.15 -18.89
CA LEU A 200 -4.80 12.91 -19.72
C LEU A 200 -5.16 14.14 -20.55
N GLN A 201 -5.21 15.32 -19.94
CA GLN A 201 -5.54 16.58 -20.62
C GLN A 201 -4.55 16.96 -21.72
N LYS A 202 -3.27 16.65 -21.51
CA LYS A 202 -2.21 16.87 -22.50
C LYS A 202 -2.13 15.77 -23.56
N GLY A 203 -2.92 14.72 -23.44
CA GLY A 203 -2.84 13.56 -24.30
C GLY A 203 -1.52 12.79 -24.16
N ALA A 204 -0.85 12.86 -23.01
CA ALA A 204 0.34 12.05 -22.73
C ALA A 204 -0.02 10.59 -22.42
N ILE A 205 -1.21 10.36 -21.86
CA ILE A 205 -1.83 9.06 -21.64
C ILE A 205 -3.26 9.06 -22.18
N ASP A 206 -3.76 7.90 -22.60
CA ASP A 206 -5.06 7.70 -23.22
C ASP A 206 -6.06 7.08 -22.24
N ALA A 207 -5.55 6.39 -21.22
CA ALA A 207 -6.31 5.69 -20.19
C ALA A 207 -5.55 5.70 -18.87
N THR A 208 -6.24 5.38 -17.80
CA THR A 208 -5.62 5.27 -16.45
C THR A 208 -6.39 4.29 -15.59
N GLU A 209 -5.71 3.61 -14.68
CA GLU A 209 -6.27 3.18 -13.40
C GLU A 209 -5.64 4.03 -12.30
N PHE A 210 -6.26 4.07 -11.14
CA PHE A 210 -5.62 4.67 -9.98
C PHE A 210 -6.08 4.03 -8.68
N SER A 211 -7.40 3.96 -8.42
CA SER A 211 -7.90 3.40 -7.17
C SER A 211 -9.41 3.10 -7.21
N MET A 212 -10.08 3.31 -6.09
CA MET A 212 -11.53 3.15 -5.95
C MET A 212 -12.31 4.31 -6.59
N PRO A 213 -13.58 4.11 -7.00
CA PRO A 213 -14.42 5.16 -7.61
C PRO A 213 -14.42 6.51 -6.88
N ALA A 214 -14.48 6.49 -5.54
CA ALA A 214 -14.50 7.71 -4.73
C ALA A 214 -13.18 8.50 -4.82
N ILE A 215 -12.05 7.81 -4.94
CA ILE A 215 -10.73 8.42 -5.08
C ILE A 215 -10.57 8.98 -6.49
N ASP A 216 -10.91 8.19 -7.50
CA ASP A 216 -10.80 8.57 -8.91
C ASP A 216 -11.67 9.78 -9.24
N LYS A 217 -12.87 9.83 -8.66
CA LYS A 217 -13.74 11.01 -8.72
C LYS A 217 -13.12 12.24 -8.07
N ARG A 218 -12.46 12.05 -6.90
CA ARG A 218 -11.77 13.15 -6.20
C ARG A 218 -10.63 13.73 -7.03
N LEU A 219 -9.95 12.90 -7.80
CA LEU A 219 -8.94 13.34 -8.77
C LEU A 219 -9.55 14.00 -10.01
N GLY A 220 -10.82 13.73 -10.32
CA GLY A 220 -11.51 14.26 -11.49
C GLY A 220 -11.36 13.40 -12.76
N ILE A 221 -10.95 12.15 -12.64
CA ILE A 221 -10.77 11.23 -13.78
C ILE A 221 -12.09 11.03 -14.53
N ASN A 222 -13.20 10.89 -13.79
CA ASN A 222 -14.56 10.74 -14.33
C ASN A 222 -15.05 11.93 -15.18
N LYS A 223 -14.38 13.07 -15.13
CA LYS A 223 -14.69 14.25 -15.95
C LYS A 223 -14.05 14.21 -17.33
N ILE A 224 -13.06 13.32 -17.51
CA ILE A 224 -12.28 13.22 -18.74
C ILE A 224 -12.55 11.89 -19.45
N LEU A 225 -12.62 10.79 -18.68
CA LEU A 225 -12.81 9.45 -19.19
C LEU A 225 -14.21 8.95 -18.84
N LYS A 226 -14.85 8.28 -19.79
CA LYS A 226 -16.27 7.93 -19.73
C LYS A 226 -16.52 6.52 -19.21
N TYR A 227 -15.68 5.56 -19.58
CA TYR A 227 -15.91 4.15 -19.32
C TYR A 227 -15.05 3.71 -18.14
N ASN A 228 -15.67 3.15 -17.10
CA ASN A 228 -14.99 2.60 -15.92
C ASN A 228 -15.23 1.10 -15.84
N TYR A 229 -14.16 0.30 -15.79
CA TYR A 229 -14.21 -1.15 -15.87
C TYR A 229 -14.02 -1.84 -14.53
N TYR A 230 -14.71 -2.98 -14.35
CA TYR A 230 -14.73 -3.82 -13.17
C TYR A 230 -14.64 -5.31 -13.55
N PRO A 231 -14.27 -6.20 -12.61
CA PRO A 231 -13.63 -5.89 -11.31
C PRO A 231 -12.20 -5.42 -11.48
N GLY A 232 -11.64 -4.82 -10.41
CA GLY A 232 -10.21 -4.49 -10.33
C GLY A 232 -9.35 -5.73 -10.11
N TRP A 233 -9.22 -6.53 -11.16
CA TRP A 233 -8.51 -7.81 -11.15
C TRP A 233 -7.05 -7.70 -10.70
N HIS A 234 -6.45 -6.54 -10.89
CA HIS A 234 -5.04 -6.26 -10.59
C HIS A 234 -4.79 -5.89 -9.12
N GLN A 235 -5.81 -5.36 -8.43
CA GLN A 235 -5.74 -4.92 -7.03
C GLN A 235 -7.05 -5.26 -6.29
N PRO A 236 -7.27 -6.55 -5.92
CA PRO A 236 -8.41 -6.94 -5.09
C PRO A 236 -8.37 -6.33 -3.68
N ALA A 237 -7.19 -5.96 -3.21
CA ALA A 237 -6.91 -5.13 -2.05
C ALA A 237 -5.51 -4.52 -2.22
N THR A 238 -5.28 -3.35 -1.61
CA THR A 238 -3.96 -2.72 -1.63
C THR A 238 -3.53 -2.37 -0.21
N LEU A 239 -2.32 -2.82 0.15
CA LEU A 239 -1.70 -2.56 1.44
C LEU A 239 -0.71 -1.39 1.36
N PHE A 240 -0.57 -0.69 2.49
CA PHE A 240 0.36 0.43 2.66
C PHE A 240 1.19 0.21 3.91
N ASP A 241 2.37 0.81 3.94
CA ASP A 241 3.23 0.81 5.10
C ASP A 241 3.60 2.21 5.60
N LEU A 242 3.80 2.27 6.89
CA LEU A 242 4.59 3.30 7.54
C LEU A 242 6.01 2.76 7.65
N ILE A 243 6.94 3.37 6.93
CA ILE A 243 8.37 3.07 7.06
C ILE A 243 8.98 4.05 8.03
N VAL A 244 9.76 3.54 8.98
CA VAL A 244 10.48 4.34 9.99
C VAL A 244 11.97 4.03 9.90
N ASN A 245 12.84 5.04 9.97
CA ASN A 245 14.26 4.81 10.05
C ASN A 245 14.59 3.87 11.24
N LYS A 246 15.38 2.81 11.03
CA LYS A 246 15.67 1.80 12.09
C LYS A 246 16.37 2.36 13.30
N ASP A 247 17.21 3.39 13.15
CA ASP A 247 17.87 4.00 14.31
C ASP A 247 16.86 4.78 15.15
N VAL A 248 15.92 5.48 14.51
CA VAL A 248 14.80 6.12 15.21
C VAL A 248 13.93 5.07 15.90
N TRP A 249 13.59 3.98 15.20
CA TRP A 249 12.76 2.91 15.72
C TRP A 249 13.39 2.19 16.90
N ASN A 250 14.65 1.76 16.77
CA ASN A 250 15.33 0.91 17.76
C ASN A 250 15.93 1.70 18.92
N ASN A 251 16.51 2.88 18.64
CA ASN A 251 17.30 3.65 19.58
C ASN A 251 16.61 4.95 20.02
N GLY A 252 15.79 5.55 19.14
CA GLY A 252 15.08 6.79 19.43
C GLY A 252 13.74 6.58 20.15
N MET A 253 13.08 5.43 19.95
CA MET A 253 11.77 5.09 20.52
C MET A 253 11.89 4.01 21.60
N ASN A 254 11.16 4.19 22.69
CA ASN A 254 10.97 3.13 23.67
C ASN A 254 9.87 2.13 23.21
N GLU A 255 9.74 1.01 23.94
CA GLU A 255 8.78 -0.05 23.63
C GLU A 255 7.34 0.47 23.57
N ALA A 256 6.92 1.29 24.54
CA ALA A 256 5.56 1.83 24.56
C ALA A 256 5.27 2.72 23.32
N GLN A 257 6.24 3.51 22.88
CA GLN A 257 6.11 4.34 21.68
C GLN A 257 5.99 3.49 20.40
N ARG A 258 6.79 2.43 20.27
CA ARG A 258 6.68 1.49 19.16
C ARG A 258 5.32 0.79 19.15
N THR A 259 4.88 0.28 20.30
CA THR A 259 3.57 -0.35 20.47
C THR A 259 2.43 0.60 20.07
N ILE A 260 2.50 1.87 20.45
CA ILE A 260 1.48 2.88 20.05
C ILE A 260 1.43 3.04 18.54
N VAL A 261 2.57 3.08 17.86
CA VAL A 261 2.60 3.16 16.39
C VAL A 261 1.99 1.91 15.76
N GLU A 262 2.36 0.73 16.22
CA GLU A 262 1.84 -0.54 15.72
C GLU A 262 0.32 -0.66 15.92
N LEU A 263 -0.18 -0.30 17.10
CA LEU A 263 -1.61 -0.30 17.40
C LEU A 263 -2.38 0.72 16.53
N ALA A 264 -1.82 1.91 16.34
CA ALA A 264 -2.44 2.93 15.50
C ALA A 264 -2.48 2.50 14.02
N CYS A 265 -1.41 1.85 13.54
CA CYS A 265 -1.35 1.27 12.20
C CYS A 265 -2.34 0.12 12.03
N ALA A 266 -2.45 -0.79 13.00
CA ALA A 266 -3.45 -1.87 12.97
C ALA A 266 -4.89 -1.33 12.98
N ALA A 267 -5.15 -0.30 13.80
CA ALA A 267 -6.48 0.31 13.90
C ALA A 267 -6.90 1.04 12.62
N VAL A 268 -5.98 1.75 11.94
CA VAL A 268 -6.31 2.46 10.70
C VAL A 268 -6.65 1.53 9.55
N MET A 269 -6.19 0.28 9.57
CA MET A 269 -6.59 -0.70 8.55
C MET A 269 -8.10 -0.96 8.58
N THR A 270 -8.68 -1.09 9.77
CA THR A 270 -10.13 -1.25 9.91
C THR A 270 -10.88 0.00 9.47
N ASP A 271 -10.42 1.19 9.87
CA ASP A 271 -11.03 2.47 9.50
C ASP A 271 -10.96 2.73 7.99
N GLY A 272 -9.79 2.53 7.39
CA GLY A 272 -9.56 2.76 5.95
C GLY A 272 -10.37 1.79 5.07
N LEU A 273 -10.43 0.51 5.45
CA LEU A 273 -11.24 -0.48 4.74
C LEU A 273 -12.73 -0.16 4.84
N ALA A 274 -13.23 0.10 6.06
CA ALA A 274 -14.64 0.42 6.28
C ALA A 274 -15.05 1.70 5.54
N MET A 275 -14.23 2.75 5.59
CA MET A 275 -14.43 3.98 4.83
C MET A 275 -14.45 3.70 3.33
N GLY A 276 -13.45 2.96 2.83
CA GLY A 276 -13.33 2.58 1.43
C GLY A 276 -14.60 1.90 0.92
N GLU A 277 -15.04 0.84 1.59
CA GLU A 277 -16.26 0.10 1.22
C GLU A 277 -17.51 0.99 1.25
N SER A 278 -17.65 1.85 2.27
CA SER A 278 -18.88 2.63 2.47
C SER A 278 -19.09 3.75 1.46
N MET A 279 -18.05 4.24 0.81
CA MET A 279 -18.14 5.41 -0.08
C MET A 279 -18.47 5.07 -1.54
N GLN A 280 -18.31 3.79 -1.96
CA GLN A 280 -18.31 3.48 -3.38
C GLN A 280 -19.71 3.53 -4.01
N PHE A 281 -20.72 3.03 -3.32
CA PHE A 281 -22.08 2.93 -3.89
C PHE A 281 -22.69 4.30 -4.21
N ASP A 282 -22.54 5.30 -3.37
CA ASP A 282 -23.04 6.65 -3.66
C ASP A 282 -22.20 7.33 -4.74
N THR A 283 -20.87 7.18 -4.70
CA THR A 283 -19.99 7.68 -5.75
C THR A 283 -20.31 7.08 -7.12
N MET A 284 -20.58 5.77 -7.18
CA MET A 284 -20.95 5.11 -8.44
C MET A 284 -22.26 5.63 -8.99
N LYS A 285 -23.27 5.87 -8.13
CA LYS A 285 -24.55 6.51 -8.55
C LYS A 285 -24.32 7.91 -9.09
N GLU A 286 -23.54 8.72 -8.40
CA GLU A 286 -23.20 10.09 -8.82
C GLU A 286 -22.40 10.12 -10.12
N ASN A 287 -21.45 9.21 -10.30
CA ASN A 287 -20.69 9.06 -11.52
C ASN A 287 -21.60 8.66 -12.70
N ALA A 288 -22.50 7.70 -12.48
CA ALA A 288 -23.47 7.28 -13.50
C ALA A 288 -24.41 8.43 -13.91
N ALA A 289 -24.92 9.19 -12.92
CA ALA A 289 -25.74 10.39 -13.19
C ALA A 289 -24.98 11.46 -13.96
N ALA A 290 -23.65 11.52 -13.81
CA ALA A 290 -22.77 12.43 -14.53
C ALA A 290 -22.33 11.88 -15.91
N GLY A 291 -22.80 10.70 -16.33
CA GLY A 291 -22.54 10.12 -17.65
C GLY A 291 -21.42 9.07 -17.70
N THR A 292 -20.87 8.66 -16.56
CA THR A 292 -19.94 7.53 -16.51
C THR A 292 -20.68 6.23 -16.82
N VAL A 293 -20.09 5.41 -17.67
CA VAL A 293 -20.59 4.07 -18.03
C VAL A 293 -19.74 3.03 -17.32
N ASN A 294 -20.30 2.38 -16.31
CA ASN A 294 -19.66 1.26 -15.65
C ASN A 294 -19.78 0.01 -16.51
N LYS A 295 -18.70 -0.71 -16.70
CA LYS A 295 -18.58 -1.93 -17.50
C LYS A 295 -17.96 -3.06 -16.70
N TYR A 296 -18.41 -4.27 -16.97
CA TYR A 296 -17.69 -5.47 -16.55
C TYR A 296 -16.78 -5.95 -17.68
N TRP A 297 -15.59 -6.44 -17.30
CA TRP A 297 -14.81 -7.25 -18.22
C TRP A 297 -15.57 -8.53 -18.55
N SER A 298 -15.52 -8.94 -19.82
CA SER A 298 -16.01 -10.26 -20.21
C SER A 298 -15.17 -11.36 -19.55
N GLU A 299 -15.73 -12.57 -19.44
CA GLU A 299 -15.00 -13.72 -18.93
C GLU A 299 -13.75 -14.01 -19.76
N ASP A 300 -13.82 -13.87 -21.09
CA ASP A 300 -12.69 -14.04 -21.99
C ASP A 300 -11.57 -13.00 -21.73
N MET A 301 -11.95 -11.75 -21.42
CA MET A 301 -10.98 -10.72 -21.07
C MET A 301 -10.31 -11.04 -19.74
N LEU A 302 -11.07 -11.45 -18.72
CA LEU A 302 -10.51 -11.84 -17.43
C LEU A 302 -9.60 -13.07 -17.54
N ALA A 303 -10.00 -14.06 -18.36
CA ALA A 303 -9.15 -15.23 -18.64
C ALA A 303 -7.86 -14.82 -19.37
N THR A 304 -7.94 -13.87 -20.30
CA THR A 304 -6.76 -13.32 -20.98
C THR A 304 -5.83 -12.62 -20.00
N PHE A 305 -6.33 -11.76 -19.11
CA PHE A 305 -5.53 -11.10 -18.09
C PHE A 305 -4.87 -12.11 -17.15
N SER A 306 -5.62 -13.16 -16.73
CA SER A 306 -5.10 -14.22 -15.87
C SER A 306 -3.96 -14.99 -16.53
N ALA A 307 -4.14 -15.39 -17.81
CA ALA A 307 -3.09 -16.09 -18.55
C ALA A 307 -1.82 -15.22 -18.72
N LYS A 308 -2.00 -13.90 -18.94
CA LYS A 308 -0.85 -12.97 -19.01
C LYS A 308 -0.21 -12.73 -17.63
N TRP A 309 -0.99 -12.81 -16.56
CA TRP A 309 -0.46 -12.79 -15.21
C TRP A 309 0.42 -14.02 -14.92
N ASP A 310 0.01 -15.21 -15.32
CA ASP A 310 0.81 -16.43 -15.17
C ASP A 310 2.17 -16.29 -15.88
N GLU A 311 2.19 -15.74 -17.11
CA GLU A 311 3.44 -15.43 -17.83
C GLU A 311 4.34 -14.43 -17.06
N VAL A 312 3.75 -13.40 -16.45
CA VAL A 312 4.49 -12.40 -15.64
C VAL A 312 5.11 -13.06 -14.40
N VAL A 313 4.36 -13.97 -13.75
CA VAL A 313 4.86 -14.71 -12.57
C VAL A 313 6.03 -15.60 -12.95
N ASP A 314 5.90 -16.37 -14.04
CA ASP A 314 6.96 -17.28 -14.51
C ASP A 314 8.26 -16.51 -14.82
N GLU A 315 8.14 -15.37 -15.50
CA GLU A 315 9.28 -14.49 -15.79
C GLU A 315 9.89 -13.90 -14.51
N ALA A 316 9.05 -13.41 -13.58
CA ALA A 316 9.52 -12.83 -12.32
C ALA A 316 10.24 -13.87 -11.44
N ILE A 317 9.77 -15.13 -11.42
CA ILE A 317 10.42 -16.25 -10.74
C ILE A 317 11.78 -16.55 -11.38
N ALA A 318 11.84 -16.54 -12.70
CA ALA A 318 13.10 -16.82 -13.43
C ALA A 318 14.15 -15.71 -13.23
N GLU A 319 13.71 -14.46 -13.09
CA GLU A 319 14.59 -13.29 -12.94
C GLU A 319 15.06 -13.05 -11.50
N ASP A 320 14.21 -13.30 -10.48
CA ASP A 320 14.48 -12.98 -9.08
C ASP A 320 14.11 -14.16 -8.15
N PRO A 321 15.10 -14.92 -7.66
CA PRO A 321 14.86 -15.96 -6.65
C PRO A 321 14.13 -15.44 -5.39
N GLY A 322 14.31 -14.16 -5.05
CA GLY A 322 13.62 -13.54 -3.93
C GLY A 322 12.12 -13.35 -4.21
N PHE A 323 11.74 -13.09 -5.45
CA PHE A 323 10.33 -13.08 -5.86
C PHE A 323 9.71 -14.47 -5.66
N LYS A 324 10.41 -15.51 -6.10
CA LYS A 324 9.94 -16.90 -5.93
C LYS A 324 9.66 -17.23 -4.46
N VAL A 325 10.55 -16.86 -3.54
CA VAL A 325 10.37 -17.12 -2.10
C VAL A 325 9.09 -16.48 -1.57
N VAL A 326 8.86 -15.21 -1.88
CA VAL A 326 7.65 -14.49 -1.43
C VAL A 326 6.39 -15.04 -2.11
N TRP A 327 6.48 -15.34 -3.40
CA TRP A 327 5.38 -15.88 -4.19
C TRP A 327 4.94 -17.25 -3.72
N ASP A 328 5.88 -18.18 -3.52
CA ASP A 328 5.59 -19.54 -3.07
C ASP A 328 4.92 -19.53 -1.68
N ASP A 329 5.41 -18.72 -0.74
CA ASP A 329 4.82 -18.56 0.59
C ASP A 329 3.37 -18.03 0.51
N LEU A 330 3.15 -17.00 -0.29
CA LEU A 330 1.80 -16.49 -0.51
C LEU A 330 0.89 -17.56 -1.15
N GLN A 331 1.36 -18.31 -2.14
CA GLN A 331 0.56 -19.34 -2.81
C GLN A 331 0.24 -20.53 -1.88
N GLU A 332 1.19 -20.92 -1.03
CA GLU A 332 0.94 -21.94 0.00
C GLU A 332 -0.14 -21.46 0.97
N PHE A 333 -0.03 -20.21 1.45
CA PHE A 333 -1.05 -19.64 2.33
C PHE A 333 -2.42 -19.60 1.65
N ARG A 334 -2.51 -19.15 0.41
CA ARG A 334 -3.76 -19.06 -0.37
C ARG A 334 -4.39 -20.41 -0.62
N THR A 335 -3.58 -21.44 -0.88
CA THR A 335 -4.05 -22.83 -1.06
C THR A 335 -4.75 -23.32 0.21
N ASN A 336 -4.17 -23.04 1.37
CA ASN A 336 -4.78 -23.38 2.66
C ASN A 336 -6.00 -22.51 2.98
N TYR A 337 -5.93 -21.20 2.72
CA TYR A 337 -7.04 -20.28 2.95
C TYR A 337 -8.27 -20.61 2.10
N LYS A 338 -8.08 -21.13 0.89
CA LYS A 338 -9.16 -21.58 0.00
C LYS A 338 -10.07 -22.60 0.67
N ILE A 339 -9.52 -23.52 1.48
CA ILE A 339 -10.31 -24.51 2.23
C ILE A 339 -11.30 -23.79 3.16
N TRP A 340 -10.84 -22.77 3.88
CA TRP A 340 -11.70 -21.96 4.73
C TRP A 340 -12.71 -21.15 3.93
N ASN A 341 -12.26 -20.48 2.87
CA ASN A 341 -13.07 -19.60 2.04
C ASN A 341 -14.26 -20.34 1.38
N GLU A 342 -14.05 -21.56 0.93
CA GLU A 342 -15.09 -22.40 0.31
C GLU A 342 -16.22 -22.76 1.30
N TRP A 343 -15.92 -22.92 2.58
CA TRP A 343 -16.88 -23.36 3.60
C TRP A 343 -17.50 -22.21 4.41
N ALA A 344 -16.77 -21.12 4.62
CA ALA A 344 -17.14 -20.08 5.56
C ALA A 344 -18.01 -18.97 4.97
N TYR A 345 -17.82 -18.67 3.70
CA TYR A 345 -18.48 -17.51 3.09
C TYR A 345 -19.73 -17.92 2.30
N LEU A 346 -20.82 -17.21 2.58
CA LEU A 346 -22.04 -17.39 1.80
C LEU A 346 -21.80 -16.92 0.34
N PRO A 347 -22.30 -17.66 -0.66
CA PRO A 347 -22.34 -17.16 -2.03
C PRO A 347 -23.05 -15.80 -2.06
N ARG A 348 -22.44 -14.80 -2.70
CA ARG A 348 -23.07 -13.49 -2.85
C ARG A 348 -24.22 -13.59 -3.87
N PRO A 349 -25.51 -13.48 -3.47
CA PRO A 349 -26.64 -13.52 -4.40
C PRO A 349 -26.53 -12.35 -5.41
N GLY A 350 -26.79 -12.59 -6.68
CA GLY A 350 -26.78 -11.56 -7.71
C GLY A 350 -25.41 -11.26 -8.33
N THR A 351 -24.35 -11.94 -7.92
CA THR A 351 -23.06 -11.90 -8.61
C THR A 351 -23.02 -12.82 -9.84
N ALA A 352 -24.09 -13.58 -10.09
CA ALA A 352 -24.28 -14.19 -11.40
C ALA A 352 -24.32 -13.06 -12.45
N ARG A 353 -23.21 -12.89 -13.12
CA ARG A 353 -23.04 -11.89 -14.19
C ARG A 353 -24.07 -12.16 -15.29
N LYS A 354 -24.97 -11.19 -15.51
CA LYS A 354 -25.82 -11.22 -16.69
C LYS A 354 -25.03 -10.75 -17.89
#